data_62713107cce7f7b9f06b70bd73ab347e
#
_entry.id   62713107cce7f7b9f06b70bd73ab347e
#
_cell.length_a   1.000
_cell.length_b   1.000
_cell.length_c   1.000
_cell.angle_alpha   90.00
_cell.angle_beta   90.00
_cell.angle_gamma   90.00
#
_symmetry.space_group_name_H-M   'P 1'
#
loop_
_entity.id
_entity.type
_entity.pdbx_description
1 polymer ?
#
loop_
_entity_poly.entity_id
_entity_poly.type
_entity_poly.pdbx_seq_one_letter_code
_entity_poly.pdbx_strand_id
1 'polypeptide(L)'
;PMPYADSMPIVIEELDLDGPGEGEGLVEVKGAGLCHSDLSVINGSRPRQMPMVLGHEASGIVREVGTGVRGLKPDDHVIFTFIPSCDHCRYCKEGKPSLCEPGAKANNAGVLMNGAQRFSNKGRSYFHHCGVSGYSQYTIALPGSLVKIDSTLPFEYATLFGCAVMTGTGAAMNTANIRPNQTVAVFGLGGVGLAALMGAKACNAG
;
A
#
# COMPACT_ATOMS: atom_id res chain seq x y z
N PRO A 1 10.82 -22.32 1.07
CA PRO A 1 10.13 -21.55 2.11
C PRO A 1 10.73 -21.93 3.45
N MET A 2 11.12 -20.93 4.24
CA MET A 2 11.62 -21.12 5.60
C MET A 2 10.49 -21.73 6.44
N PRO A 3 10.76 -22.74 7.31
CA PRO A 3 9.77 -23.26 8.23
C PRO A 3 9.16 -22.12 9.05
N TYR A 4 7.87 -22.20 9.37
CA TYR A 4 7.19 -21.18 10.18
C TYR A 4 7.87 -20.91 11.53
N ALA A 5 8.49 -21.95 12.10
CA ALA A 5 9.26 -21.86 13.35
C ALA A 5 10.48 -20.91 13.24
N ASP A 6 11.02 -20.74 12.05
CA ASP A 6 12.18 -19.87 11.79
C ASP A 6 11.76 -18.48 11.27
N SER A 7 10.46 -18.23 11.18
CA SER A 7 9.91 -16.94 10.75
C SER A 7 9.88 -15.94 11.91
N MET A 8 9.83 -14.64 11.57
CA MET A 8 9.62 -13.60 12.56
C MET A 8 8.17 -13.65 13.05
N PRO A 9 7.89 -13.87 14.36
CA PRO A 9 6.53 -13.94 14.86
C PRO A 9 5.81 -12.60 14.69
N ILE A 10 4.54 -12.66 14.30
CA ILE A 10 3.66 -11.48 14.40
C ILE A 10 3.22 -11.35 15.85
N VAL A 11 3.38 -10.15 16.40
CA VAL A 11 2.96 -9.80 17.75
C VAL A 11 1.92 -8.68 17.64
N ILE A 12 0.83 -8.82 18.41
CA ILE A 12 -0.16 -7.75 18.56
C ILE A 12 0.19 -7.00 19.83
N GLU A 13 0.50 -5.72 19.70
CA GLU A 13 0.87 -4.87 20.84
C GLU A 13 0.32 -3.44 20.65
N GLU A 14 0.23 -2.71 21.76
CA GLU A 14 -0.10 -1.29 21.73
C GLU A 14 1.15 -0.48 21.43
N LEU A 15 1.01 0.45 20.48
CA LEU A 15 2.06 1.38 20.07
C LEU A 15 1.55 2.82 20.23
N ASP A 16 2.45 3.70 20.61
CA ASP A 16 2.23 5.13 20.50
C ASP A 16 2.35 5.53 19.02
N LEU A 17 1.43 6.37 18.56
CA LEU A 17 1.45 6.95 17.22
C LEU A 17 1.51 8.47 17.34
N ASP A 18 2.57 9.08 16.84
CA ASP A 18 2.70 10.53 16.77
C ASP A 18 1.63 11.11 15.84
N GLY A 19 1.17 12.33 16.14
CA GLY A 19 0.28 13.08 15.26
C GLY A 19 0.93 13.40 13.89
N PRO A 20 0.11 13.77 12.89
CA PRO A 20 0.63 14.07 11.55
C PRO A 20 1.47 15.34 11.57
N GLY A 21 2.70 15.23 11.07
CA GLY A 21 3.59 16.36 10.83
C GLY A 21 3.25 17.11 9.53
N GLU A 22 4.12 18.03 9.13
CA GLU A 22 3.97 18.76 7.87
C GLU A 22 3.90 17.80 6.67
N GLY A 23 2.90 17.98 5.81
CA GLY A 23 2.69 17.15 4.63
C GLY A 23 2.15 15.74 4.90
N GLU A 24 1.74 15.42 6.13
CA GLU A 24 1.25 14.10 6.53
C GLU A 24 -0.24 14.10 6.85
N GLY A 25 -0.87 12.93 6.74
CA GLY A 25 -2.24 12.69 7.17
C GLY A 25 -2.34 11.52 8.12
N LEU A 26 -3.19 11.66 9.15
CA LEU A 26 -3.61 10.58 10.04
C LEU A 26 -4.81 9.88 9.41
N VAL A 27 -4.70 8.58 9.22
CA VAL A 27 -5.77 7.76 8.67
C VAL A 27 -6.19 6.71 9.68
N GLU A 28 -7.49 6.65 9.96
CA GLU A 28 -8.12 5.52 10.66
C GLU A 28 -8.33 4.38 9.66
N VAL A 29 -7.65 3.26 9.85
CA VAL A 29 -7.75 2.10 8.99
C VAL A 29 -9.10 1.40 9.22
N LYS A 30 -9.86 1.20 8.15
CA LYS A 30 -11.17 0.52 8.16
C LYS A 30 -11.13 -0.84 7.48
N GLY A 31 -10.14 -1.08 6.66
CA GLY A 31 -9.90 -2.37 6.02
C GLY A 31 -8.43 -2.57 5.74
N ALA A 32 -7.96 -3.81 5.92
CA ALA A 32 -6.59 -4.22 5.59
C ALA A 32 -6.61 -5.56 4.87
N GLY A 33 -5.89 -5.65 3.75
CA GLY A 33 -5.74 -6.87 2.97
C GLY A 33 -4.54 -7.69 3.42
N LEU A 34 -4.62 -9.01 3.24
CA LEU A 34 -3.53 -9.94 3.47
C LEU A 34 -2.88 -10.32 2.14
N CYS A 35 -1.63 -9.98 1.96
CA CYS A 35 -0.89 -10.28 0.75
C CYS A 35 0.29 -11.22 1.03
N HIS A 36 0.65 -12.04 0.05
CA HIS A 36 1.84 -12.89 0.14
C HIS A 36 3.14 -12.08 0.35
N SER A 37 3.15 -10.80 -0.04
CA SER A 37 4.29 -9.91 0.19
C SER A 37 4.52 -9.63 1.68
N ASP A 38 3.47 -9.54 2.51
CA ASP A 38 3.61 -9.45 3.97
C ASP A 38 4.15 -10.75 4.55
N LEU A 39 3.62 -11.90 4.08
CA LEU A 39 4.14 -13.22 4.46
C LEU A 39 5.63 -13.36 4.12
N SER A 40 6.07 -12.80 2.99
CA SER A 40 7.47 -12.82 2.59
C SER A 40 8.38 -12.01 3.52
N VAL A 41 7.86 -11.00 4.19
CA VAL A 41 8.58 -10.28 5.25
C VAL A 41 8.62 -11.14 6.52
N ILE A 42 7.50 -11.72 6.91
CA ILE A 42 7.36 -12.56 8.13
C ILE A 42 8.29 -13.79 8.07
N ASN A 43 8.35 -14.47 6.94
CA ASN A 43 9.17 -15.67 6.76
C ASN A 43 10.62 -15.36 6.33
N GLY A 44 11.02 -14.09 6.27
CA GLY A 44 12.38 -13.66 5.96
C GLY A 44 12.82 -13.80 4.51
N SER A 45 11.96 -14.29 3.59
CA SER A 45 12.31 -14.35 2.16
C SER A 45 12.43 -12.96 1.51
N ARG A 46 11.85 -11.93 2.15
CA ARG A 46 12.03 -10.52 1.81
C ARG A 46 12.46 -9.74 3.06
N PRO A 47 13.76 -9.69 3.38
CA PRO A 47 14.25 -9.03 4.59
C PRO A 47 13.86 -7.55 4.66
N ARG A 48 13.47 -7.09 5.84
CA ARG A 48 13.13 -5.70 6.16
C ARG A 48 13.73 -5.30 7.50
N GLN A 49 13.83 -4.00 7.73
CA GLN A 49 14.19 -3.44 9.03
C GLN A 49 13.12 -3.79 10.08
N MET A 50 13.53 -4.16 11.29
CA MET A 50 12.63 -4.56 12.39
C MET A 50 12.94 -3.77 13.67
N PRO A 51 11.93 -3.54 14.52
CA PRO A 51 10.52 -3.93 14.41
C PRO A 51 9.76 -3.09 13.39
N MET A 52 8.74 -3.65 12.74
CA MET A 52 7.99 -3.00 11.68
C MET A 52 6.49 -3.23 11.86
N VAL A 53 5.70 -2.18 11.66
CA VAL A 53 4.25 -2.30 11.55
C VAL A 53 3.92 -2.70 10.12
N LEU A 54 3.45 -3.93 9.93
CA LEU A 54 3.19 -4.54 8.62
C LEU A 54 1.88 -4.04 7.99
N GLY A 55 1.55 -4.61 6.83
CA GLY A 55 0.36 -4.30 6.04
C GLY A 55 0.64 -3.24 4.97
N HIS A 56 0.38 -3.58 3.71
CA HIS A 56 0.58 -2.65 2.58
C HIS A 56 -0.67 -2.51 1.70
N GLU A 57 -1.73 -3.22 2.03
CA GLU A 57 -3.06 -3.07 1.46
C GLU A 57 -3.98 -2.51 2.54
N ALA A 58 -4.49 -1.31 2.37
CA ALA A 58 -5.39 -0.71 3.34
C ALA A 58 -6.35 0.30 2.70
N SER A 59 -7.44 0.54 3.39
CA SER A 59 -8.41 1.60 3.14
C SER A 59 -8.85 2.21 4.46
N GLY A 60 -9.28 3.45 4.45
CA GLY A 60 -9.65 4.12 5.69
C GLY A 60 -10.18 5.52 5.50
N ILE A 61 -10.30 6.23 6.62
CA ILE A 61 -10.83 7.58 6.70
C ILE A 61 -9.72 8.51 7.21
N VAL A 62 -9.48 9.59 6.49
CA VAL A 62 -8.60 10.66 6.97
C VAL A 62 -9.22 11.29 8.21
N ARG A 63 -8.49 11.34 9.32
CA ARG A 63 -8.96 11.93 10.57
C ARG A 63 -8.35 13.29 10.84
N GLU A 64 -7.10 13.47 10.45
CA GLU A 64 -6.37 14.72 10.63
C GLU A 64 -5.38 14.91 9.48
N VAL A 65 -5.07 16.14 9.14
CA VAL A 65 -4.03 16.49 8.16
C VAL A 65 -3.10 17.54 8.76
N GLY A 66 -1.81 17.32 8.59
CA GLY A 66 -0.77 18.26 8.95
C GLY A 66 -0.74 19.48 8.03
N THR A 67 0.05 20.46 8.40
CA THR A 67 0.25 21.67 7.59
C THR A 67 0.79 21.31 6.20
N GLY A 68 0.38 22.08 5.18
CA GLY A 68 0.87 21.88 3.81
C GLY A 68 0.19 20.76 3.02
N VAL A 69 -0.64 19.91 3.64
CA VAL A 69 -1.41 18.89 2.91
C VAL A 69 -2.41 19.54 1.97
N ARG A 70 -2.45 19.09 0.73
CA ARG A 70 -3.39 19.54 -0.30
C ARG A 70 -4.16 18.35 -0.86
N GLY A 71 -5.42 18.56 -1.23
CA GLY A 71 -6.28 17.55 -1.87
C GLY A 71 -6.90 16.54 -0.92
N LEU A 72 -6.50 16.53 0.35
CA LEU A 72 -7.07 15.68 1.41
C LEU A 72 -7.57 16.53 2.57
N LYS A 73 -8.62 16.08 3.21
CA LYS A 73 -9.20 16.70 4.41
C LYS A 73 -9.81 15.63 5.32
N PRO A 74 -10.08 15.95 6.59
CA PRO A 74 -10.84 15.04 7.46
C PRO A 74 -12.12 14.56 6.81
N ASP A 75 -12.45 13.30 7.10
CA ASP A 75 -13.57 12.51 6.58
C ASP A 75 -13.49 12.11 5.08
N ASP A 76 -12.39 12.39 4.41
CA ASP A 76 -12.15 11.79 3.10
C ASP A 76 -11.89 10.28 3.25
N HIS A 77 -12.59 9.48 2.42
CA HIS A 77 -12.32 8.06 2.28
C HIS A 77 -11.14 7.85 1.33
N VAL A 78 -10.21 7.01 1.73
CA VAL A 78 -8.97 6.76 0.98
C VAL A 78 -8.62 5.29 0.89
N ILE A 79 -7.92 4.93 -0.18
CA ILE A 79 -7.12 3.71 -0.27
C ILE A 79 -5.64 4.07 -0.23
N PHE A 80 -4.83 3.11 0.20
CA PHE A 80 -3.38 3.26 0.18
C PHE A 80 -2.78 2.61 -1.05
N THR A 81 -1.71 3.20 -1.57
CA THR A 81 -0.84 2.59 -2.56
C THR A 81 0.49 2.24 -1.89
N PHE A 82 1.00 1.02 -2.12
CA PHE A 82 2.22 0.53 -1.50
C PHE A 82 3.52 1.12 -2.09
N ILE A 83 3.40 1.92 -3.15
CA ILE A 83 4.50 2.69 -3.71
C ILE A 83 4.12 4.16 -3.66
N PRO A 84 4.59 4.90 -2.65
CA PRO A 84 4.34 6.33 -2.56
C PRO A 84 5.00 7.06 -3.73
N SER A 85 4.28 7.97 -4.36
CA SER A 85 4.81 8.79 -5.46
C SER A 85 5.24 10.17 -4.97
N CYS A 86 6.32 10.70 -5.54
CA CYS A 86 6.80 12.05 -5.24
C CYS A 86 6.34 13.09 -6.26
N ASP A 87 5.74 12.68 -7.37
CA ASP A 87 5.22 13.46 -8.49
C ASP A 87 6.25 14.32 -9.26
N HIS A 88 7.53 14.37 -8.82
CA HIS A 88 8.55 15.23 -9.42
C HIS A 88 9.80 14.50 -9.93
N CYS A 89 10.05 13.23 -9.55
CA CYS A 89 11.16 12.48 -10.12
C CYS A 89 10.91 12.15 -11.61
N ARG A 90 11.95 11.71 -12.31
CA ARG A 90 11.87 11.37 -13.73
C ARG A 90 10.71 10.43 -14.03
N TYR A 91 10.60 9.33 -13.31
CA TYR A 91 9.57 8.33 -13.55
C TYR A 91 8.15 8.84 -13.29
N CYS A 92 7.94 9.63 -12.23
CA CYS A 92 6.65 10.24 -11.98
C CYS A 92 6.25 11.17 -13.12
N LYS A 93 7.20 12.01 -13.62
CA LYS A 93 6.96 12.91 -14.77
C LYS A 93 6.70 12.18 -16.07
N GLU A 94 7.23 10.96 -16.23
CA GLU A 94 6.96 10.09 -17.38
C GLU A 94 5.64 9.29 -17.24
N GLY A 95 4.83 9.53 -16.19
CA GLY A 95 3.60 8.78 -15.94
C GLY A 95 3.82 7.36 -15.40
N LYS A 96 4.98 7.09 -14.81
CA LYS A 96 5.36 5.80 -14.24
C LYS A 96 5.59 5.90 -12.72
N PRO A 97 4.59 6.33 -11.92
CA PRO A 97 4.77 6.55 -10.47
C PRO A 97 5.14 5.26 -9.73
N SER A 98 4.79 4.08 -10.25
CA SER A 98 5.22 2.79 -9.70
C SER A 98 6.75 2.58 -9.68
N LEU A 99 7.49 3.38 -10.44
CA LEU A 99 8.96 3.39 -10.48
C LEU A 99 9.55 4.59 -9.72
N CYS A 100 8.79 5.23 -8.84
CA CYS A 100 9.24 6.39 -8.08
C CYS A 100 10.48 6.05 -7.24
N GLU A 101 11.63 6.66 -7.57
CA GLU A 101 12.91 6.38 -6.89
C GLU A 101 12.91 6.83 -5.41
N PRO A 102 12.44 8.05 -5.06
CA PRO A 102 12.30 8.44 -3.65
C PRO A 102 11.37 7.52 -2.87
N GLY A 103 10.23 7.11 -3.46
CA GLY A 103 9.29 6.18 -2.84
C GLY A 103 9.91 4.80 -2.59
N ALA A 104 10.61 4.25 -3.59
CA ALA A 104 11.32 2.97 -3.44
C ALA A 104 12.43 3.05 -2.37
N LYS A 105 13.17 4.16 -2.30
CA LYS A 105 14.20 4.39 -1.28
C LYS A 105 13.59 4.42 0.12
N ALA A 106 12.51 5.16 0.33
CA ALA A 106 11.80 5.23 1.61
C ALA A 106 11.26 3.87 2.04
N ASN A 107 10.61 3.14 1.11
CA ASN A 107 10.11 1.78 1.36
C ASN A 107 11.21 0.81 1.77
N ASN A 108 12.38 0.87 1.14
CA ASN A 108 13.52 0.02 1.50
C ASN A 108 14.11 0.39 2.87
N ALA A 109 14.10 1.67 3.22
CA ALA A 109 14.53 2.15 4.53
C ALA A 109 13.48 1.93 5.65
N GLY A 110 12.23 1.58 5.29
CA GLY A 110 11.15 1.40 6.27
C GLY A 110 10.69 2.71 6.92
N VAL A 111 10.72 3.81 6.16
CA VAL A 111 10.30 5.13 6.65
C VAL A 111 9.29 5.75 5.69
N LEU A 112 8.61 6.80 6.12
CA LEU A 112 7.82 7.65 5.23
C LEU A 112 8.75 8.39 4.26
N MET A 113 8.22 8.90 3.13
CA MET A 113 9.08 9.57 2.12
C MET A 113 9.79 10.83 2.64
N ASN A 114 9.29 11.45 3.69
CA ASN A 114 9.95 12.55 4.41
C ASN A 114 10.98 12.07 5.44
N GLY A 115 11.21 10.76 5.55
CA GLY A 115 12.15 10.14 6.50
C GLY A 115 11.58 9.88 7.89
N ALA A 116 10.31 10.21 8.15
CA ALA A 116 9.71 10.05 9.48
C ALA A 116 9.39 8.58 9.81
N GLN A 117 9.48 8.28 11.11
CA GLN A 117 8.90 7.11 11.76
C GLN A 117 7.94 7.61 12.82
N ARG A 118 6.70 7.18 12.79
CA ARG A 118 5.63 7.72 13.64
C ARG A 118 5.14 6.74 14.71
N PHE A 119 5.51 5.47 14.60
CA PHE A 119 5.18 4.46 15.61
C PHE A 119 6.32 4.30 16.60
N SER A 120 5.99 4.21 17.88
CA SER A 120 6.97 3.93 18.93
C SER A 120 6.37 3.12 20.08
N ASN A 121 7.22 2.48 20.88
CA ASN A 121 6.86 1.86 22.14
C ASN A 121 8.05 1.96 23.08
N LYS A 122 7.85 2.55 24.27
CA LYS A 122 8.89 2.72 25.31
C LYS A 122 10.20 3.34 24.78
N GLY A 123 10.07 4.33 23.88
CA GLY A 123 11.23 5.02 23.31
C GLY A 123 11.92 4.29 22.16
N ARG A 124 11.42 3.12 21.72
CA ARG A 124 11.87 2.42 20.54
C ARG A 124 10.98 2.74 19.35
N SER A 125 11.54 3.21 18.25
CA SER A 125 10.79 3.46 17.00
C SER A 125 10.53 2.16 16.24
N TYR A 126 9.40 2.13 15.52
CA TYR A 126 9.00 1.04 14.62
C TYR A 126 9.03 1.52 13.18
N PHE A 127 9.50 0.67 12.29
CA PHE A 127 9.55 0.96 10.87
C PHE A 127 8.17 0.89 10.23
N HIS A 128 7.98 1.68 9.18
CA HIS A 128 6.80 1.64 8.32
C HIS A 128 6.96 0.59 7.21
N HIS A 129 5.87 -0.14 6.92
CA HIS A 129 5.81 -1.03 5.77
C HIS A 129 5.17 -0.30 4.58
N CYS A 130 5.98 -0.02 3.56
CA CYS A 130 5.55 0.57 2.29
C CYS A 130 4.83 1.93 2.41
N GLY A 131 5.09 2.70 3.47
CA GLY A 131 4.39 3.96 3.74
C GLY A 131 2.89 3.79 4.05
N VAL A 132 2.47 2.57 4.38
CA VAL A 132 1.07 2.18 4.66
C VAL A 132 0.90 1.71 6.10
N SER A 133 1.61 0.63 6.50
CA SER A 133 1.49 0.03 7.85
C SER A 133 0.04 -0.29 8.25
N GLY A 134 -0.69 -0.94 7.33
CA GLY A 134 -2.14 -1.13 7.42
C GLY A 134 -2.62 -2.12 8.49
N TYR A 135 -1.71 -2.89 9.14
CA TYR A 135 -2.09 -3.76 10.26
C TYR A 135 -2.07 -3.00 11.58
N SER A 136 -2.61 -1.80 11.56
CA SER A 136 -2.80 -0.92 12.72
C SER A 136 -4.18 -0.28 12.66
N GLN A 137 -4.68 0.21 13.79
CA GLN A 137 -5.96 0.93 13.84
C GLN A 137 -5.86 2.32 13.20
N TYR A 138 -4.71 2.96 13.36
CA TYR A 138 -4.38 4.26 12.79
C TYR A 138 -2.98 4.22 12.21
N THR A 139 -2.75 4.98 11.16
CA THR A 139 -1.42 5.14 10.56
C THR A 139 -1.23 6.56 10.04
N ILE A 140 0.02 6.94 9.91
CA ILE A 140 0.41 8.21 9.26
C ILE A 140 0.89 7.88 7.84
N ALA A 141 0.43 8.66 6.88
CA ALA A 141 0.85 8.55 5.49
C ALA A 141 1.01 9.91 4.83
N LEU A 142 1.80 9.95 3.76
CA LEU A 142 1.87 11.13 2.89
C LEU A 142 0.81 11.05 1.78
N PRO A 143 0.37 12.20 1.24
CA PRO A 143 -0.61 12.23 0.14
C PRO A 143 -0.21 11.36 -1.06
N GLY A 144 1.09 11.24 -1.35
CA GLY A 144 1.59 10.37 -2.42
C GLY A 144 1.35 8.86 -2.23
N SER A 145 0.91 8.45 -1.04
CA SER A 145 0.46 7.07 -0.73
C SER A 145 -1.05 6.94 -0.66
N LEU A 146 -1.81 8.02 -0.81
CA LEU A 146 -3.25 8.06 -0.56
C LEU A 146 -4.01 8.43 -1.83
N VAL A 147 -5.04 7.66 -2.14
CA VAL A 147 -5.97 7.96 -3.24
C VAL A 147 -7.36 8.10 -2.66
N LYS A 148 -7.95 9.28 -2.86
CA LYS A 148 -9.33 9.54 -2.44
C LYS A 148 -10.30 8.70 -3.27
N ILE A 149 -11.28 8.11 -2.59
CA ILE A 149 -12.31 7.27 -3.20
C ILE A 149 -13.70 7.80 -2.87
N ASP A 150 -14.70 7.33 -3.60
CA ASP A 150 -16.10 7.60 -3.30
C ASP A 150 -16.46 6.98 -1.94
N SER A 151 -17.16 7.75 -1.09
CA SER A 151 -17.54 7.34 0.25
C SER A 151 -18.58 6.22 0.28
N THR A 152 -19.23 5.91 -0.83
CA THR A 152 -20.17 4.80 -0.97
C THR A 152 -19.47 3.46 -1.21
N LEU A 153 -18.19 3.46 -1.57
CA LEU A 153 -17.43 2.23 -1.79
C LEU A 153 -17.08 1.58 -0.43
N PRO A 154 -17.55 0.35 -0.16
CA PRO A 154 -17.25 -0.35 1.08
C PRO A 154 -15.74 -0.59 1.24
N PHE A 155 -15.23 -0.36 2.44
CA PHE A 155 -13.78 -0.44 2.72
C PHE A 155 -13.19 -1.83 2.50
N GLU A 156 -13.96 -2.88 2.78
CA GLU A 156 -13.54 -4.27 2.57
C GLU A 156 -13.24 -4.59 1.10
N TYR A 157 -13.90 -3.91 0.15
CA TYR A 157 -13.59 -4.03 -1.27
C TYR A 157 -12.51 -3.02 -1.68
N ALA A 158 -12.61 -1.79 -1.19
CA ALA A 158 -11.68 -0.71 -1.52
C ALA A 158 -10.23 -1.08 -1.18
N THR A 159 -10.01 -1.77 -0.07
CA THR A 159 -8.69 -2.22 0.40
C THR A 159 -7.87 -2.94 -0.67
N LEU A 160 -8.52 -3.78 -1.49
CA LEU A 160 -7.83 -4.60 -2.50
C LEU A 160 -7.32 -3.80 -3.71
N PHE A 161 -7.83 -2.57 -3.90
CA PHE A 161 -7.46 -1.74 -5.06
C PHE A 161 -6.01 -1.27 -4.99
N GLY A 162 -5.48 -1.06 -3.79
CA GLY A 162 -4.11 -0.55 -3.59
C GLY A 162 -2.99 -1.52 -3.95
N CYS A 163 -3.29 -2.83 -4.13
CA CYS A 163 -2.30 -3.83 -4.49
C CYS A 163 -2.85 -4.86 -5.49
N ALA A 164 -3.68 -5.80 -5.04
CA ALA A 164 -4.07 -6.95 -5.86
C ALA A 164 -4.79 -6.54 -7.14
N VAL A 165 -5.77 -5.63 -7.05
CA VAL A 165 -6.57 -5.19 -8.21
C VAL A 165 -5.70 -4.40 -9.17
N MET A 166 -4.97 -3.40 -8.68
CA MET A 166 -4.07 -2.59 -9.51
C MET A 166 -3.01 -3.45 -10.22
N THR A 167 -2.44 -4.43 -9.51
CA THR A 167 -1.40 -5.32 -10.05
C THR A 167 -1.97 -6.20 -11.16
N GLY A 168 -3.09 -6.87 -10.91
CA GLY A 168 -3.68 -7.79 -11.88
C GLY A 168 -4.23 -7.09 -13.12
N THR A 169 -5.01 -6.02 -12.92
CA THR A 169 -5.52 -5.23 -14.06
C THR A 169 -4.39 -4.60 -14.85
N GLY A 170 -3.38 -4.04 -14.18
CA GLY A 170 -2.21 -3.46 -14.82
C GLY A 170 -1.39 -4.48 -15.63
N ALA A 171 -1.25 -5.70 -15.12
CA ALA A 171 -0.60 -6.79 -15.85
C ALA A 171 -1.33 -7.10 -17.17
N ALA A 172 -2.66 -7.16 -17.15
CA ALA A 172 -3.46 -7.41 -18.34
C ALA A 172 -3.44 -6.23 -19.32
N MET A 173 -3.72 -5.03 -18.82
CA MET A 173 -3.95 -3.85 -19.67
C MET A 173 -2.65 -3.22 -20.17
N ASN A 174 -1.63 -3.13 -19.30
CA ASN A 174 -0.41 -2.38 -19.60
C ASN A 174 0.77 -3.29 -19.98
N THR A 175 0.97 -4.40 -19.24
CA THR A 175 2.14 -5.27 -19.51
C THR A 175 1.88 -6.24 -20.66
N ALA A 176 0.79 -7.01 -20.58
CA ALA A 176 0.38 -7.91 -21.67
C ALA A 176 -0.21 -7.14 -22.85
N ASN A 177 -0.69 -5.93 -22.62
CA ASN A 177 -1.26 -5.05 -23.65
C ASN A 177 -2.34 -5.76 -24.48
N ILE A 178 -3.24 -6.43 -23.77
CA ILE A 178 -4.32 -7.25 -24.37
C ILE A 178 -5.17 -6.40 -25.31
N ARG A 179 -5.46 -6.97 -26.48
CA ARG A 179 -6.31 -6.35 -27.50
C ARG A 179 -7.65 -7.09 -27.61
N PRO A 180 -8.71 -6.42 -28.11
CA PRO A 180 -10.00 -7.06 -28.33
C PRO A 180 -9.89 -8.37 -29.12
N ASN A 181 -10.70 -9.36 -28.74
CA ASN A 181 -10.78 -10.70 -29.34
C ASN A 181 -9.51 -11.58 -29.21
N GLN A 182 -8.53 -11.17 -28.40
CA GLN A 182 -7.41 -12.06 -28.08
C GLN A 182 -7.82 -13.07 -27.02
N THR A 183 -7.37 -14.31 -27.16
CA THR A 183 -7.54 -15.36 -26.14
C THR A 183 -6.48 -15.17 -25.04
N VAL A 184 -6.91 -15.24 -23.78
CA VAL A 184 -6.07 -15.04 -22.60
C VAL A 184 -6.18 -16.25 -21.68
N ALA A 185 -5.04 -16.77 -21.22
CA ALA A 185 -4.98 -17.78 -20.18
C ALA A 185 -4.35 -17.19 -18.91
N VAL A 186 -5.02 -17.35 -17.78
CA VAL A 186 -4.53 -16.90 -16.47
C VAL A 186 -4.27 -18.12 -15.59
N PHE A 187 -3.03 -18.30 -15.15
CA PHE A 187 -2.63 -19.38 -14.25
C PHE A 187 -2.61 -18.84 -12.80
N GLY A 188 -3.49 -19.39 -11.96
CA GLY A 188 -3.69 -18.95 -10.57
C GLY A 188 -4.84 -17.95 -10.43
N LEU A 189 -5.78 -18.26 -9.53
CA LEU A 189 -7.01 -17.51 -9.29
C LEU A 189 -7.05 -16.90 -7.88
N GLY A 190 -5.90 -16.43 -7.39
CA GLY A 190 -5.83 -15.54 -6.23
C GLY A 190 -6.22 -14.11 -6.61
N GLY A 191 -6.13 -13.16 -5.68
CA GLY A 191 -6.56 -11.76 -5.90
C GLY A 191 -5.98 -11.13 -7.17
N VAL A 192 -4.68 -11.31 -7.44
CA VAL A 192 -4.01 -10.79 -8.65
C VAL A 192 -4.54 -11.49 -9.91
N GLY A 193 -4.71 -12.82 -9.90
CA GLY A 193 -5.20 -13.56 -11.08
C GLY A 193 -6.65 -13.21 -11.41
N LEU A 194 -7.53 -13.09 -10.42
CA LEU A 194 -8.91 -12.65 -10.62
C LEU A 194 -8.95 -11.20 -11.16
N ALA A 195 -8.10 -10.32 -10.64
CA ALA A 195 -7.98 -8.96 -11.15
C ALA A 195 -7.44 -8.93 -12.59
N ALA A 196 -6.51 -9.83 -12.96
CA ALA A 196 -6.04 -9.97 -14.33
C ALA A 196 -7.16 -10.41 -15.29
N LEU A 197 -8.03 -11.33 -14.87
CA LEU A 197 -9.23 -11.70 -15.64
C LEU A 197 -10.18 -10.51 -15.82
N MET A 198 -10.39 -9.71 -14.76
CA MET A 198 -11.19 -8.49 -14.86
C MET A 198 -10.56 -7.49 -15.85
N GLY A 199 -9.25 -7.31 -15.80
CA GLY A 199 -8.51 -6.47 -16.74
C GLY A 199 -8.61 -6.98 -18.19
N ALA A 200 -8.44 -8.28 -18.40
CA ALA A 200 -8.61 -8.91 -19.73
C ALA A 200 -10.02 -8.68 -20.28
N LYS A 201 -11.05 -8.90 -19.45
CA LYS A 201 -12.44 -8.63 -19.82
C LYS A 201 -12.66 -7.15 -20.15
N ALA A 202 -12.09 -6.23 -19.39
CA ALA A 202 -12.16 -4.78 -19.67
C ALA A 202 -11.50 -4.40 -21.00
N CYS A 203 -10.50 -5.19 -21.46
CA CYS A 203 -9.87 -5.06 -22.78
C CYS A 203 -10.65 -5.76 -23.91
N ASN A 204 -11.86 -6.29 -23.63
CA ASN A 204 -12.66 -7.08 -24.58
C ASN A 204 -11.90 -8.30 -25.13
N ALA A 205 -11.15 -8.99 -24.28
CA ALA A 205 -10.59 -10.32 -24.64
C ALA A 205 -11.72 -11.30 -24.98
N GLY A 206 -11.47 -12.19 -25.95
CA GLY A 206 -12.42 -13.19 -26.42
C GLY A 206 -12.41 -14.48 -25.60
#